data_f84ca8568930d41a1012305529d99099
#
_entry.id   f84ca8568930d41a1012305529d99099
#
_cell.length_a   1.000
_cell.length_b   1.000
_cell.length_c   1.000
_cell.angle_alpha   90.00
_cell.angle_beta   90.00
_cell.angle_gamma   90.00
#
_symmetry.space_group_name_H-M   'P 1'
#
loop_
_entity.id
_entity.type
_entity.pdbx_description
1 polymer ?
#
loop_
_entity_poly.entity_id
_entity_poly.type
_entity_poly.pdbx_seq_one_letter_code
_entity_poly.pdbx_strand_id
1 'polypeptide(L)'
;PEDGLVASDGKQDFPIWEPSPDIAQQTTIAAFLRRHQLADLQTLLDRADAKPDWYWHALLEFFDIQFVRPYSEVLDVSKGIEWPRWCVGGTTNVVLNCLDKHKDTPGWQKTAIIWEGEDRSRRSWSYAELDAEVCRLAGALKSRKIAFGDVVAIYMPMIPEAAAAFLAIAKIGAVAMPLFSGFGPQPITERLT
;
A
#
# COMPACT_ATOMS: atom_id res chain seq x y z
N PRO A 1 36.08 13.19 43.87
CA PRO A 1 34.67 13.02 43.67
C PRO A 1 34.50 12.02 42.54
N GLU A 2 33.98 10.88 42.90
CA GLU A 2 33.82 9.70 42.05
C GLU A 2 32.52 9.85 41.30
N ASP A 3 32.60 9.95 39.98
CA ASP A 3 31.43 9.85 39.09
C ASP A 3 31.01 8.39 39.01
N GLY A 4 29.96 8.07 39.74
CA GLY A 4 29.30 6.79 39.71
C GLY A 4 28.56 6.61 38.36
N LEU A 5 29.16 5.84 37.47
CA LEU A 5 28.46 5.21 36.36
C LEU A 5 27.39 4.28 36.94
N VAL A 6 26.13 4.68 36.83
CA VAL A 6 24.99 3.81 37.10
C VAL A 6 25.03 2.67 36.06
N ALA A 7 25.38 1.48 36.54
CA ALA A 7 25.25 0.27 35.76
C ALA A 7 23.79 0.13 35.30
N SER A 8 23.54 0.07 34.01
CA SER A 8 22.25 -0.31 33.46
C SER A 8 21.93 -1.72 33.93
N ASP A 9 20.90 -1.83 34.77
CA ASP A 9 20.30 -3.10 35.16
C ASP A 9 19.98 -3.87 33.87
N GLY A 10 20.64 -5.01 33.72
CA GLY A 10 20.46 -5.90 32.57
C GLY A 10 19.08 -6.55 32.58
N LYS A 11 18.05 -5.78 32.43
CA LYS A 11 16.75 -6.30 32.02
C LYS A 11 16.90 -6.76 30.57
N GLN A 12 17.06 -8.06 30.39
CA GLN A 12 16.74 -8.66 29.09
C GLN A 12 15.30 -8.27 28.77
N ASP A 13 15.12 -7.43 27.75
CA ASP A 13 13.82 -7.16 27.18
C ASP A 13 13.32 -8.45 26.53
N PHE A 14 12.64 -9.27 27.34
CA PHE A 14 11.91 -10.41 26.81
C PHE A 14 10.75 -9.88 25.96
N PRO A 15 10.55 -10.37 24.76
CA PRO A 15 9.39 -9.99 23.95
C PRO A 15 8.11 -10.31 24.75
N ILE A 16 7.14 -9.39 24.72
CA ILE A 16 5.85 -9.54 25.39
C ILE A 16 5.10 -10.75 24.84
N TRP A 17 5.35 -11.08 23.57
CA TRP A 17 4.75 -12.21 22.87
C TRP A 17 5.73 -12.73 21.82
N GLU A 18 5.82 -14.04 21.71
CA GLU A 18 6.52 -14.75 20.64
C GLU A 18 5.54 -15.65 19.88
N PRO A 19 5.57 -15.65 18.53
CA PRO A 19 4.73 -16.55 17.76
C PRO A 19 5.14 -17.99 17.99
N SER A 20 4.17 -18.90 18.08
CA SER A 20 4.49 -20.34 18.03
C SER A 20 5.17 -20.68 16.69
N PRO A 21 5.99 -21.75 16.64
CA PRO A 21 6.65 -22.18 15.40
C PRO A 21 5.68 -22.36 14.23
N ASP A 22 4.48 -22.85 14.48
CA ASP A 22 3.45 -23.04 13.46
C ASP A 22 2.98 -21.71 12.88
N ILE A 23 2.74 -20.71 13.74
CA ILE A 23 2.38 -19.36 13.31
C ILE A 23 3.54 -18.74 12.52
N ALA A 24 4.76 -18.81 13.05
CA ALA A 24 5.94 -18.24 12.41
C ALA A 24 6.15 -18.79 11.00
N GLN A 25 5.98 -20.09 10.79
CA GLN A 25 6.14 -20.76 9.49
C GLN A 25 5.07 -20.41 8.46
N GLN A 26 3.90 -19.97 8.89
CA GLN A 26 2.79 -19.55 8.02
C GLN A 26 2.85 -18.09 7.60
N THR A 27 3.82 -17.33 8.10
CA THR A 27 3.95 -15.90 7.77
C THR A 27 4.41 -15.71 6.32
N THR A 28 4.05 -14.54 5.77
CA THR A 28 4.52 -14.09 4.45
C THR A 28 6.05 -14.02 4.38
N ILE A 29 6.70 -13.60 5.47
CA ILE A 29 8.17 -13.56 5.57
C ILE A 29 8.74 -14.97 5.43
N ALA A 30 8.20 -15.95 6.17
CA ALA A 30 8.66 -17.34 6.05
C ALA A 30 8.49 -17.91 4.63
N ALA A 31 7.39 -17.56 3.96
CA ALA A 31 7.18 -17.95 2.56
C ALA A 31 8.22 -17.27 1.62
N PHE A 32 8.55 -16.00 1.86
CA PHE A 32 9.58 -15.29 1.12
C PHE A 32 10.97 -15.89 1.34
N LEU A 33 11.35 -16.19 2.60
CA LEU A 33 12.61 -16.85 2.94
C LEU A 33 12.75 -18.20 2.22
N ARG A 34 11.71 -19.04 2.27
CA ARG A 34 11.70 -20.33 1.56
C ARG A 34 11.88 -20.17 0.05
N ARG A 35 11.14 -19.24 -0.57
CA ARG A 35 11.24 -18.98 -2.03
C ARG A 35 12.65 -18.60 -2.46
N HIS A 36 13.35 -17.81 -1.63
CA HIS A 36 14.69 -17.31 -1.95
C HIS A 36 15.82 -18.11 -1.27
N GLN A 37 15.50 -19.25 -0.64
CA GLN A 37 16.45 -20.16 0.03
C GLN A 37 17.32 -19.43 1.07
N LEU A 38 16.70 -18.53 1.83
CA LEU A 38 17.34 -17.79 2.92
C LEU A 38 17.10 -18.52 4.25
N ALA A 39 18.16 -18.60 5.08
CA ALA A 39 18.11 -19.35 6.33
C ALA A 39 17.17 -18.73 7.37
N ASP A 40 17.21 -17.42 7.48
CA ASP A 40 16.50 -16.65 8.50
C ASP A 40 16.30 -15.18 8.10
N LEU A 41 15.62 -14.45 8.98
CA LEU A 41 15.36 -13.02 8.78
C LEU A 41 16.64 -12.19 8.74
N GLN A 42 17.65 -12.54 9.56
CA GLN A 42 18.91 -11.79 9.57
C GLN A 42 19.63 -11.89 8.23
N THR A 43 19.68 -13.10 7.66
CA THR A 43 20.25 -13.34 6.32
C THR A 43 19.50 -12.51 5.24
N LEU A 44 18.17 -12.38 5.37
CA LEU A 44 17.39 -11.53 4.48
C LEU A 44 17.77 -10.05 4.63
N LEU A 45 17.86 -9.54 5.87
CA LEU A 45 18.20 -8.15 6.14
C LEU A 45 19.60 -7.80 5.65
N ASP A 46 20.59 -8.66 5.94
CA ASP A 46 21.98 -8.47 5.47
C ASP A 46 22.06 -8.44 3.94
N ARG A 47 21.30 -9.32 3.27
CA ARG A 47 21.25 -9.34 1.81
C ARG A 47 20.51 -8.14 1.23
N ALA A 48 19.43 -7.70 1.87
CA ALA A 48 18.66 -6.52 1.44
C ALA A 48 19.50 -5.24 1.56
N ASP A 49 20.29 -5.12 2.63
CA ASP A 49 21.17 -3.99 2.86
C ASP A 49 22.33 -3.96 1.84
N ALA A 50 22.95 -5.12 1.59
CA ALA A 50 24.01 -5.25 0.62
C ALA A 50 23.56 -5.11 -0.85
N LYS A 51 22.30 -5.47 -1.16
CA LYS A 51 21.75 -5.49 -2.52
C LYS A 51 20.27 -5.05 -2.51
N PRO A 52 19.99 -3.76 -2.33
CA PRO A 52 18.63 -3.24 -2.28
C PRO A 52 17.88 -3.43 -3.60
N ASP A 53 18.55 -3.37 -4.74
CA ASP A 53 17.99 -3.66 -6.06
C ASP A 53 17.42 -5.09 -6.13
N TRP A 54 18.19 -6.09 -5.70
CA TRP A 54 17.73 -7.46 -5.62
C TRP A 54 16.50 -7.60 -4.71
N TYR A 55 16.56 -6.97 -3.52
CA TYR A 55 15.48 -7.09 -2.53
C TYR A 55 14.15 -6.57 -3.06
N TRP A 56 14.16 -5.38 -3.62
CA TRP A 56 12.94 -4.78 -4.17
C TRP A 56 12.44 -5.50 -5.41
N HIS A 57 13.34 -5.97 -6.29
CA HIS A 57 12.93 -6.79 -7.42
C HIS A 57 12.26 -8.10 -6.95
N ALA A 58 12.88 -8.78 -5.99
CA ALA A 58 12.35 -10.01 -5.42
C ALA A 58 10.98 -9.82 -4.74
N LEU A 59 10.76 -8.67 -4.07
CA LEU A 59 9.45 -8.33 -3.49
C LEU A 59 8.39 -8.10 -4.57
N LEU A 60 8.72 -7.33 -5.61
CA LEU A 60 7.79 -7.06 -6.71
C LEU A 60 7.35 -8.36 -7.39
N GLU A 61 8.28 -9.30 -7.61
CA GLU A 61 7.96 -10.62 -8.13
C GLU A 61 7.19 -11.50 -7.14
N PHE A 62 7.56 -11.49 -5.86
CA PHE A 62 6.92 -12.31 -4.83
C PHE A 62 5.45 -11.94 -4.65
N PHE A 63 5.13 -10.65 -4.67
CA PHE A 63 3.76 -10.15 -4.56
C PHE A 63 3.03 -10.04 -5.90
N ASP A 64 3.65 -10.52 -6.99
CA ASP A 64 3.10 -10.45 -8.33
C ASP A 64 2.62 -9.01 -8.66
N ILE A 65 3.50 -8.03 -8.45
CA ILE A 65 3.19 -6.64 -8.79
C ILE A 65 3.25 -6.47 -10.30
N GLN A 66 2.09 -6.20 -10.88
CA GLN A 66 1.93 -6.09 -12.33
C GLN A 66 2.21 -4.66 -12.81
N PHE A 67 2.89 -4.58 -13.94
CA PHE A 67 3.19 -3.35 -14.65
C PHE A 67 2.52 -3.37 -16.02
N VAL A 68 1.93 -2.25 -16.42
CA VAL A 68 1.41 -2.05 -17.78
C VAL A 68 2.57 -1.96 -18.78
N ARG A 69 3.64 -1.28 -18.38
CA ARG A 69 4.94 -1.29 -19.07
C ARG A 69 6.00 -1.72 -18.08
N PRO A 70 6.73 -2.80 -18.34
CA PRO A 70 7.81 -3.26 -17.46
C PRO A 70 8.87 -2.17 -17.25
N TYR A 71 9.51 -2.19 -16.09
CA TYR A 71 10.70 -1.38 -15.82
C TYR A 71 11.95 -2.06 -16.40
N SER A 72 12.96 -1.26 -16.72
CA SER A 72 14.27 -1.74 -17.16
C SER A 72 15.22 -2.02 -15.98
N GLU A 73 15.03 -1.28 -14.89
CA GLU A 73 15.86 -1.31 -13.69
C GLU A 73 14.99 -0.97 -12.48
N VAL A 74 15.12 -1.73 -11.38
CA VAL A 74 14.28 -1.50 -10.20
C VAL A 74 14.75 -0.31 -9.37
N LEU A 75 16.05 -0.06 -9.34
CA LEU A 75 16.67 1.03 -8.57
C LEU A 75 17.84 1.61 -9.33
N ASP A 76 17.80 2.90 -9.61
CA ASP A 76 18.91 3.68 -10.17
C ASP A 76 19.29 4.78 -9.18
N VAL A 77 20.52 4.70 -8.69
CA VAL A 77 21.16 5.66 -7.78
C VAL A 77 22.31 6.42 -8.43
N SER A 78 22.36 6.46 -9.75
CA SER A 78 23.45 7.12 -10.51
C SER A 78 23.61 8.62 -10.20
N LYS A 79 22.57 9.26 -9.63
CA LYS A 79 22.58 10.67 -9.20
C LYS A 79 22.80 10.87 -7.70
N GLY A 80 23.16 9.81 -6.98
CA GLY A 80 23.26 9.77 -5.52
C GLY A 80 22.06 9.08 -4.87
N ILE A 81 22.29 8.54 -3.66
CA ILE A 81 21.26 7.81 -2.89
C ILE A 81 20.09 8.72 -2.47
N GLU A 82 20.33 10.02 -2.36
CA GLU A 82 19.31 11.03 -2.04
C GLU A 82 18.36 11.31 -3.22
N TRP A 83 18.67 10.86 -4.43
CA TRP A 83 17.87 11.04 -5.64
C TRP A 83 17.60 9.71 -6.36
N PRO A 84 17.09 8.69 -5.66
CA PRO A 84 16.87 7.39 -6.26
C PRO A 84 15.73 7.44 -7.27
N ARG A 85 15.88 6.70 -8.36
CA ARG A 85 14.79 6.44 -9.30
C ARG A 85 14.36 4.97 -9.19
N TRP A 86 13.10 4.76 -8.92
CA TRP A 86 12.52 3.43 -8.76
C TRP A 86 11.79 2.97 -10.01
N CYS A 87 11.89 1.68 -10.31
CA CYS A 87 11.21 1.03 -11.44
C CYS A 87 11.33 1.83 -12.73
N VAL A 88 12.57 2.14 -13.12
CA VAL A 88 12.91 3.04 -14.24
C VAL A 88 12.19 2.65 -15.52
N GLY A 89 11.44 3.58 -16.09
CA GLY A 89 10.66 3.36 -17.30
C GLY A 89 9.40 2.53 -17.12
N GLY A 90 9.20 1.91 -15.96
CA GLY A 90 7.98 1.17 -15.65
C GLY A 90 6.75 2.06 -15.50
N THR A 91 5.58 1.52 -15.81
CA THR A 91 4.29 2.16 -15.53
C THR A 91 3.33 1.14 -14.93
N THR A 92 2.67 1.52 -13.86
CA THR A 92 1.65 0.70 -13.20
C THR A 92 0.52 1.57 -12.68
N ASN A 93 -0.53 0.94 -12.19
CA ASN A 93 -1.62 1.60 -11.50
C ASN A 93 -1.95 0.80 -10.23
N VAL A 94 -2.19 1.50 -9.12
CA VAL A 94 -2.52 0.83 -7.86
C VAL A 94 -3.77 -0.04 -8.00
N VAL A 95 -4.77 0.39 -8.78
CA VAL A 95 -6.02 -0.34 -9.01
C VAL A 95 -5.79 -1.62 -9.80
N LEU A 96 -4.85 -1.63 -10.75
CA LEU A 96 -4.41 -2.85 -11.44
C LEU A 96 -3.99 -3.91 -10.41
N ASN A 97 -3.25 -3.52 -9.37
CA ASN A 97 -2.68 -4.44 -8.40
C ASN A 97 -3.60 -4.78 -7.22
N CYS A 98 -4.49 -3.88 -6.80
CA CYS A 98 -5.40 -4.15 -5.67
C CYS A 98 -6.79 -4.64 -6.10
N LEU A 99 -7.20 -4.44 -7.36
CA LEU A 99 -8.50 -4.88 -7.86
C LEU A 99 -8.37 -5.70 -9.15
N ASP A 100 -7.90 -5.09 -10.24
CA ASP A 100 -8.09 -5.63 -11.59
C ASP A 100 -7.45 -7.00 -11.78
N LYS A 101 -6.25 -7.24 -11.22
CA LYS A 101 -5.57 -8.54 -11.30
C LYS A 101 -6.28 -9.67 -10.56
N HIS A 102 -7.22 -9.34 -9.68
CA HIS A 102 -7.95 -10.32 -8.89
C HIS A 102 -9.30 -10.70 -9.51
N LYS A 103 -9.69 -10.09 -10.64
CA LYS A 103 -10.90 -10.48 -11.38
C LYS A 103 -10.82 -11.95 -11.74
N ASP A 104 -11.97 -12.61 -11.69
CA ASP A 104 -12.14 -14.02 -12.03
C ASP A 104 -11.31 -15.00 -11.17
N THR A 105 -10.74 -14.53 -10.04
CA THR A 105 -10.11 -15.39 -9.05
C THR A 105 -11.09 -15.81 -7.94
N PRO A 106 -10.81 -16.89 -7.18
CA PRO A 106 -11.62 -17.25 -6.01
C PRO A 106 -11.71 -16.15 -4.94
N GLY A 107 -10.78 -15.18 -4.97
CA GLY A 107 -10.77 -14.03 -4.08
C GLY A 107 -11.79 -12.95 -4.45
N TRP A 108 -12.31 -12.96 -5.68
CA TRP A 108 -13.17 -11.90 -6.20
C TRP A 108 -14.48 -11.69 -5.42
N GLN A 109 -15.00 -12.76 -4.85
CA GLN A 109 -16.22 -12.71 -4.02
C GLN A 109 -15.92 -12.55 -2.52
N LYS A 110 -14.66 -12.48 -2.11
CA LYS A 110 -14.31 -12.22 -0.71
C LYS A 110 -14.65 -10.79 -0.33
N THR A 111 -14.90 -10.57 0.95
CA THR A 111 -15.13 -9.24 1.51
C THR A 111 -13.87 -8.39 1.35
N ALA A 112 -14.02 -7.24 0.69
CA ALA A 112 -12.97 -6.24 0.50
C ALA A 112 -13.07 -5.13 1.57
N ILE A 113 -14.29 -4.71 1.92
CA ILE A 113 -14.55 -3.64 2.88
C ILE A 113 -15.57 -4.12 3.89
N ILE A 114 -15.28 -3.89 5.17
CA ILE A 114 -16.24 -3.95 6.27
C ILE A 114 -16.27 -2.55 6.87
N TRP A 115 -17.45 -1.97 6.93
CA TRP A 115 -17.69 -0.66 7.52
C TRP A 115 -18.70 -0.76 8.66
N GLU A 116 -18.44 -0.02 9.73
CA GLU A 116 -19.33 0.12 10.85
C GLU A 116 -19.58 1.61 11.12
N GLY A 117 -20.84 2.01 11.14
CA GLY A 117 -21.29 3.36 11.46
C GLY A 117 -21.30 3.64 12.96
N GLU A 118 -21.39 4.92 13.33
CA GLU A 118 -21.52 5.33 14.74
C GLU A 118 -22.79 4.81 15.39
N ASP A 119 -23.84 4.57 14.60
CA ASP A 119 -25.09 3.94 15.00
C ASP A 119 -25.00 2.40 15.08
N ARG A 120 -23.79 1.84 14.92
CA ARG A 120 -23.49 0.40 14.85
C ARG A 120 -24.09 -0.31 13.63
N SER A 121 -24.61 0.42 12.66
CA SER A 121 -24.97 -0.17 11.38
C SER A 121 -23.72 -0.70 10.68
N ARG A 122 -23.86 -1.83 9.95
CA ARG A 122 -22.73 -2.47 9.25
C ARG A 122 -23.04 -2.61 7.77
N ARG A 123 -22.03 -2.36 6.98
CA ARG A 123 -22.03 -2.59 5.53
C ARG A 123 -20.78 -3.37 5.17
N SER A 124 -20.90 -4.30 4.23
CA SER A 124 -19.76 -5.00 3.67
C SER A 124 -19.86 -5.00 2.15
N TRP A 125 -18.73 -4.84 1.50
CA TRP A 125 -18.60 -4.98 0.05
C TRP A 125 -17.59 -6.07 -0.27
N SER A 126 -17.91 -6.92 -1.23
CA SER A 126 -16.96 -7.82 -1.85
C SER A 126 -16.00 -7.04 -2.78
N TYR A 127 -14.91 -7.68 -3.22
CA TYR A 127 -14.05 -7.10 -4.25
C TYR A 127 -14.82 -6.81 -5.54
N ALA A 128 -15.77 -7.68 -5.93
CA ALA A 128 -16.62 -7.47 -7.08
C ALA A 128 -17.49 -6.22 -6.97
N GLU A 129 -18.13 -6.01 -5.81
CA GLU A 129 -18.97 -4.82 -5.55
C GLU A 129 -18.11 -3.56 -5.49
N LEU A 130 -16.94 -3.62 -4.86
CA LEU A 130 -16.00 -2.50 -4.83
C LEU A 130 -15.55 -2.12 -6.25
N ASP A 131 -15.18 -3.08 -7.10
CA ASP A 131 -14.80 -2.79 -8.49
C ASP A 131 -15.95 -2.19 -9.29
N ALA A 132 -17.18 -2.68 -9.10
CA ALA A 132 -18.35 -2.13 -9.79
C ALA A 132 -18.54 -0.64 -9.44
N GLU A 133 -18.42 -0.28 -8.15
CA GLU A 133 -18.50 1.12 -7.71
C GLU A 133 -17.32 1.96 -8.22
N VAL A 134 -16.11 1.43 -8.17
CA VAL A 134 -14.91 2.08 -8.72
C VAL A 134 -15.08 2.36 -10.21
N CYS A 135 -15.55 1.39 -10.98
CA CYS A 135 -15.78 1.55 -12.41
C CYS A 135 -16.89 2.57 -12.72
N ARG A 136 -17.98 2.55 -11.95
CA ARG A 136 -19.08 3.50 -12.07
C ARG A 136 -18.61 4.95 -11.81
N LEU A 137 -17.89 5.17 -10.73
CA LEU A 137 -17.33 6.48 -10.38
C LEU A 137 -16.26 6.93 -11.39
N ALA A 138 -15.37 6.05 -11.82
CA ALA A 138 -14.37 6.36 -12.84
C ALA A 138 -15.04 6.79 -14.17
N GLY A 139 -16.11 6.10 -14.58
CA GLY A 139 -16.93 6.48 -15.73
C GLY A 139 -17.58 7.85 -15.56
N ALA A 140 -18.13 8.14 -14.38
CA ALA A 140 -18.73 9.44 -14.08
C ALA A 140 -17.69 10.59 -14.09
N LEU A 141 -16.48 10.36 -13.58
CA LEU A 141 -15.39 11.33 -13.62
C LEU A 141 -14.98 11.62 -15.09
N LYS A 142 -14.77 10.56 -15.87
CA LYS A 142 -14.45 10.70 -17.31
C LYS A 142 -15.53 11.47 -18.09
N SER A 143 -16.81 11.21 -17.81
CA SER A 143 -17.91 11.93 -18.46
C SER A 143 -17.90 13.44 -18.15
N ARG A 144 -17.30 13.82 -17.02
CA ARG A 144 -17.05 15.21 -16.63
C ARG A 144 -15.71 15.76 -17.13
N LYS A 145 -15.05 15.02 -18.04
CA LYS A 145 -13.76 15.36 -18.66
C LYS A 145 -12.57 15.38 -17.70
N ILE A 146 -12.69 14.73 -16.54
CA ILE A 146 -11.53 14.51 -15.66
C ILE A 146 -10.61 13.49 -16.33
N ALA A 147 -9.32 13.83 -16.41
CA ALA A 147 -8.32 13.11 -17.16
C ALA A 147 -7.08 12.82 -16.30
N PHE A 148 -6.08 12.19 -16.91
CA PHE A 148 -4.79 11.93 -16.30
C PHE A 148 -4.14 13.24 -15.82
N GLY A 149 -3.70 13.25 -14.55
CA GLY A 149 -3.03 14.38 -13.92
C GLY A 149 -3.95 15.43 -13.29
N ASP A 150 -5.25 15.41 -13.58
CA ASP A 150 -6.20 16.32 -12.91
C ASP A 150 -6.30 15.99 -11.42
N VAL A 151 -6.47 17.02 -10.59
CA VAL A 151 -6.63 16.86 -9.15
C VAL A 151 -8.11 16.78 -8.78
N VAL A 152 -8.50 15.73 -8.06
CA VAL A 152 -9.86 15.55 -7.56
C VAL A 152 -9.85 15.49 -6.04
N ALA A 153 -10.49 16.47 -5.40
CA ALA A 153 -10.63 16.51 -3.95
C ALA A 153 -11.68 15.50 -3.46
N ILE A 154 -11.35 14.78 -2.39
CA ILE A 154 -12.28 13.90 -1.68
C ILE A 154 -12.58 14.54 -0.33
N TYR A 155 -13.76 15.14 -0.20
CA TYR A 155 -14.26 15.70 1.05
C TYR A 155 -15.48 14.87 1.49
N MET A 156 -15.21 13.78 2.14
CA MET A 156 -16.21 12.77 2.52
C MET A 156 -15.95 12.25 3.93
N PRO A 157 -16.97 11.80 4.65
CA PRO A 157 -16.78 11.03 5.88
C PRO A 157 -16.14 9.66 5.55
N MET A 158 -15.73 8.93 6.60
CA MET A 158 -15.14 7.59 6.47
C MET A 158 -16.22 6.54 6.16
N ILE A 159 -16.64 6.50 4.91
CA ILE A 159 -17.63 5.56 4.37
C ILE A 159 -17.02 4.75 3.22
N PRO A 160 -17.59 3.57 2.86
CA PRO A 160 -17.05 2.74 1.77
C PRO A 160 -16.90 3.49 0.45
N GLU A 161 -17.80 4.42 0.17
CA GLU A 161 -17.78 5.26 -1.04
C GLU A 161 -16.54 6.16 -1.12
N ALA A 162 -15.94 6.54 0.01
CA ALA A 162 -14.69 7.31 0.02
C ALA A 162 -13.52 6.47 -0.51
N ALA A 163 -13.45 5.19 -0.14
CA ALA A 163 -12.47 4.25 -0.68
C ALA A 163 -12.68 4.01 -2.18
N ALA A 164 -13.93 3.82 -2.60
CA ALA A 164 -14.25 3.66 -4.03
C ALA A 164 -13.89 4.93 -4.83
N ALA A 165 -14.14 6.12 -4.29
CA ALA A 165 -13.78 7.40 -4.92
C ALA A 165 -12.26 7.52 -5.09
N PHE A 166 -11.47 7.19 -4.06
CA PHE A 166 -10.02 7.19 -4.13
C PHE A 166 -9.50 6.27 -5.24
N LEU A 167 -10.00 5.04 -5.28
CA LEU A 167 -9.62 4.07 -6.32
C LEU A 167 -10.10 4.48 -7.71
N ALA A 168 -11.29 5.07 -7.84
CA ALA A 168 -11.80 5.55 -9.12
C ALA A 168 -10.95 6.67 -9.72
N ILE A 169 -10.50 7.61 -8.87
CA ILE A 169 -9.59 8.69 -9.25
C ILE A 169 -8.25 8.10 -9.71
N ALA A 170 -7.67 7.19 -8.91
CA ALA A 170 -6.43 6.53 -9.26
C ALA A 170 -6.56 5.68 -10.55
N LYS A 171 -7.72 5.02 -10.77
CA LYS A 171 -7.97 4.18 -11.95
C LYS A 171 -7.88 4.96 -13.26
N ILE A 172 -8.32 6.21 -13.27
CA ILE A 172 -8.24 7.09 -14.45
C ILE A 172 -6.91 7.85 -14.56
N GLY A 173 -5.98 7.65 -13.60
CA GLY A 173 -4.69 8.33 -13.55
C GLY A 173 -4.76 9.79 -13.05
N ALA A 174 -5.86 10.18 -12.44
CA ALA A 174 -6.00 11.47 -11.77
C ALA A 174 -5.36 11.43 -10.37
N VAL A 175 -5.15 12.60 -9.77
CA VAL A 175 -4.54 12.78 -8.45
C VAL A 175 -5.64 12.91 -7.40
N ALA A 176 -5.69 11.98 -6.45
CA ALA A 176 -6.62 12.08 -5.33
C ALA A 176 -6.06 13.02 -4.26
N MET A 177 -6.85 14.02 -3.85
CA MET A 177 -6.54 14.94 -2.77
C MET A 177 -7.54 14.75 -1.63
N PRO A 178 -7.24 13.89 -0.63
CA PRO A 178 -8.14 13.72 0.51
C PRO A 178 -8.14 14.96 1.39
N LEU A 179 -9.33 15.42 1.75
CA LEU A 179 -9.56 16.49 2.69
C LEU A 179 -10.21 15.92 3.95
N PHE A 180 -9.70 16.32 5.11
CA PHE A 180 -10.28 15.87 6.37
C PHE A 180 -11.72 16.37 6.51
N SER A 181 -12.66 15.48 6.76
CA SER A 181 -14.10 15.77 6.83
C SER A 181 -14.48 16.78 7.93
N GLY A 182 -13.59 17.00 8.90
CA GLY A 182 -13.75 18.01 9.95
C GLY A 182 -13.23 19.40 9.58
N PHE A 183 -12.68 19.61 8.37
CA PHE A 183 -12.23 20.93 7.96
C PHE A 183 -13.39 21.90 7.74
N GLY A 184 -13.25 23.10 8.29
CA GLY A 184 -14.10 24.23 7.94
C GLY A 184 -13.75 24.83 6.57
N PRO A 185 -14.47 25.88 6.13
CA PRO A 185 -14.26 26.48 4.81
C PRO A 185 -12.84 27.01 4.56
N GLN A 186 -12.21 27.65 5.55
CA GLN A 186 -10.89 28.25 5.38
C GLN A 186 -9.80 27.24 5.05
N PRO A 187 -9.57 26.13 5.82
CA PRO A 187 -8.57 25.13 5.47
C PRO A 187 -8.83 24.44 4.12
N ILE A 188 -10.10 24.35 3.69
CA ILE A 188 -10.46 23.80 2.38
C ILE A 188 -10.03 24.78 1.29
N THR A 189 -10.35 26.07 1.42
CA THR A 189 -9.96 27.09 0.46
C THR A 189 -8.45 27.15 0.26
N GLU A 190 -7.68 27.15 1.37
CA GLU A 190 -6.21 27.17 1.34
C GLU A 190 -5.58 25.97 0.60
N ARG A 191 -6.29 24.84 0.49
CA ARG A 191 -5.82 23.65 -0.23
C ARG A 191 -6.27 23.59 -1.68
N LEU A 192 -7.30 24.35 -2.04
CA LEU A 192 -7.86 24.36 -3.38
C LEU A 192 -7.35 25.56 -4.23
N THR A 193 -6.62 26.48 -3.63
CA THR A 193 -5.94 27.60 -4.29
C THR A 193 -4.47 27.35 -4.49
#